data_71ae212786b89b1afba12a791caf2c6d
#
_entry.id   71ae212786b89b1afba12a791caf2c6d
#
_cell.length_a   1.000
_cell.length_b   1.000
_cell.length_c   1.000
_cell.angle_alpha   90.00
_cell.angle_beta   90.00
_cell.angle_gamma   90.00
#
_symmetry.space_group_name_H-M   'P 1'
#
loop_
_entity.id
_entity.type
_entity.pdbx_description
1 polymer ?
#
loop_
_entity_poly.entity_id
_entity_poly.type
_entity_poly.pdbx_seq_one_letter_code
_entity_poly.pdbx_strand_id
1 'polypeptide(L)'
;MRWLKIGVAAAVLAAGLASLGALRAQQAPARMERVPDRQPGEGEGPYSRLVIRGAMLIDGSGAPPRGPVDIVIAGNRIESVTGAGTPGLPLAQGRPPRDAAREIDATGMYVLPGFVDTHGHNGDPVKAPNATYGYRLWLAHGVTTVRGLGLYGGDDNMSLSDRARSAANGIVAPRLFAYIVLGDTWSGGAVRTPEQARAFVRWAAAQGYDGIKFFNDPPAITQAAIEEARRLRLGTVAHLGQGGVAEVNADRAGAMGLGTVTHFYGHFEALLRDRLLPAYPNNYNMFDEQWRFAQVARLADQIVEPGGAEWQAYLHRQLERGVTFNPTFNIYSAGRDVMRARNADWHARYTLPSLQRFFEPSRINHGSYFWNWTTADEIAWRRFYGPFMRLVNDYKNMGGRVTVGSDPGYIYQNWGFSYIAELEMLQEAGFAPLEVIQAATINGAREIYAARGEEPPFGLVRPGMLADLVIVPGNPLDNLKLLYGTGHMRLDPQTQRVERVGGIRWTIKDGIVYDARALLASVERMVTEARAREGGR
;
A
#
# COMPACT_ATOMS: atom_id res chain seq x y z
N MET A 1 -16.32 25.37 64.65
CA MET A 1 -16.79 24.25 63.78
C MET A 1 -16.70 24.52 62.25
N ARG A 2 -15.83 25.41 61.74
CA ARG A 2 -15.68 25.72 60.31
C ARG A 2 -14.41 25.11 59.67
N TRP A 3 -13.45 24.66 60.46
CA TRP A 3 -12.17 24.11 59.98
C TRP A 3 -12.15 22.61 59.71
N LEU A 4 -13.13 21.86 60.23
CA LEU A 4 -13.20 20.40 60.01
C LEU A 4 -13.83 19.99 58.67
N LYS A 5 -14.55 20.90 58.00
CA LYS A 5 -15.20 20.62 56.72
C LYS A 5 -14.28 20.84 55.51
N ILE A 6 -13.19 21.57 55.62
CA ILE A 6 -12.24 21.82 54.55
C ILE A 6 -11.24 20.68 54.41
N GLY A 7 -10.88 20.02 55.50
CA GLY A 7 -9.95 18.89 55.47
C GLY A 7 -10.52 17.60 54.81
N VAL A 8 -11.82 17.37 54.93
CA VAL A 8 -12.46 16.18 54.35
C VAL A 8 -12.67 16.33 52.85
N ALA A 9 -12.96 17.55 52.35
CA ALA A 9 -13.10 17.81 50.92
C ALA A 9 -11.75 17.72 50.17
N ALA A 10 -10.67 18.16 50.79
CA ALA A 10 -9.31 18.05 50.21
C ALA A 10 -8.81 16.60 50.21
N ALA A 11 -9.13 15.78 51.21
CA ALA A 11 -8.76 14.38 51.28
C ALA A 11 -9.53 13.52 50.25
N VAL A 12 -10.80 13.83 49.97
CA VAL A 12 -11.61 13.13 48.97
C VAL A 12 -11.17 13.54 47.55
N LEU A 13 -10.76 14.78 47.31
CA LEU A 13 -10.19 15.20 46.03
C LEU A 13 -8.80 14.57 45.79
N ALA A 14 -7.96 14.47 46.81
CA ALA A 14 -6.64 13.83 46.70
C ALA A 14 -6.75 12.30 46.48
N ALA A 15 -7.71 11.63 47.14
CA ALA A 15 -7.98 10.21 46.93
C ALA A 15 -8.61 9.94 45.54
N GLY A 16 -9.46 10.86 45.04
CA GLY A 16 -10.03 10.79 43.69
C GLY A 16 -8.99 11.02 42.59
N LEU A 17 -8.02 11.90 42.79
CA LEU A 17 -6.91 12.12 41.86
C LEU A 17 -5.85 11.00 41.91
N ALA A 18 -5.64 10.38 43.07
CA ALA A 18 -4.77 9.22 43.22
C ALA A 18 -5.37 7.94 42.60
N SER A 19 -6.70 7.77 42.67
CA SER A 19 -7.37 6.64 41.99
C SER A 19 -7.49 6.82 40.48
N LEU A 20 -7.59 8.03 39.96
CA LEU A 20 -7.50 8.34 38.51
C LEU A 20 -6.06 8.24 38.02
N GLY A 21 -5.05 8.44 38.85
CA GLY A 21 -3.64 8.21 38.55
C GLY A 21 -3.26 6.71 38.55
N ALA A 22 -3.88 5.91 39.41
CA ALA A 22 -3.63 4.49 39.52
C ALA A 22 -4.35 3.66 38.42
N LEU A 23 -5.42 4.18 37.81
CA LEU A 23 -6.11 3.58 36.65
C LEU A 23 -5.42 3.89 35.32
N ARG A 24 -4.45 4.78 35.29
CA ARG A 24 -3.43 4.93 34.25
C ARG A 24 -2.11 4.33 34.72
N ALA A 25 -2.12 3.10 35.18
CA ALA A 25 -0.95 2.25 35.00
C ALA A 25 -0.76 2.17 33.49
N GLN A 26 0.09 3.04 32.93
CA GLN A 26 0.51 3.01 31.56
C GLN A 26 1.03 1.60 31.29
N GLN A 27 0.18 0.77 30.70
CA GLN A 27 0.70 -0.39 29.99
C GLN A 27 1.76 0.18 29.07
N ALA A 28 2.99 -0.27 29.20
CA ALA A 28 4.04 0.08 28.25
C ALA A 28 3.46 -0.06 26.85
N PRO A 29 3.68 0.90 25.93
CA PRO A 29 3.10 0.83 24.61
C PRO A 29 3.41 -0.55 24.04
N ALA A 30 2.37 -1.23 23.54
CA ALA A 30 2.52 -2.55 22.98
C ALA A 30 3.60 -2.46 21.89
N ARG A 31 4.62 -3.30 21.97
CA ARG A 31 5.68 -3.34 20.95
C ARG A 31 5.33 -4.42 19.93
N MET A 32 5.71 -4.18 18.67
CA MET A 32 5.65 -5.21 17.65
C MET A 32 6.54 -6.39 18.06
N GLU A 33 6.02 -7.59 17.90
CA GLU A 33 6.81 -8.80 18.03
C GLU A 33 7.67 -9.00 16.79
N ARG A 34 8.85 -9.60 16.95
CA ARG A 34 9.70 -9.98 15.82
C ARG A 34 8.98 -10.97 14.91
N VAL A 35 9.05 -10.74 13.60
CA VAL A 35 8.58 -11.71 12.60
C VAL A 35 9.40 -13.01 12.74
N PRO A 36 8.75 -14.19 12.81
CA PRO A 36 9.46 -15.46 12.91
C PRO A 36 10.30 -15.74 11.66
N ASP A 37 11.35 -16.52 11.81
CA ASP A 37 12.15 -16.99 10.68
C ASP A 37 11.33 -17.95 9.82
N ARG A 38 11.57 -17.94 8.51
CA ARG A 38 10.91 -18.82 7.55
C ARG A 38 11.23 -20.29 7.88
N GLN A 39 10.20 -21.10 8.04
CA GLN A 39 10.35 -22.51 8.35
C GLN A 39 10.44 -23.37 7.08
N PRO A 40 11.01 -24.57 7.13
CA PRO A 40 10.93 -25.54 6.05
C PRO A 40 9.46 -25.76 5.63
N GLY A 41 9.19 -25.71 4.31
CA GLY A 41 7.84 -25.80 3.76
C GLY A 41 7.09 -24.47 3.66
N GLU A 42 7.62 -23.39 4.20
CA GLU A 42 7.10 -22.03 3.98
C GLU A 42 7.74 -21.37 2.76
N GLY A 43 7.31 -21.79 1.57
CA GLY A 43 7.94 -21.45 0.30
C GLY A 43 9.10 -22.40 -0.05
N GLU A 44 9.24 -22.65 -1.34
CA GLU A 44 10.20 -23.62 -1.90
C GLU A 44 11.24 -22.92 -2.77
N GLY A 45 12.48 -23.37 -2.71
CA GLY A 45 13.61 -22.82 -3.48
C GLY A 45 14.47 -21.81 -2.68
N PRO A 46 15.27 -20.93 -3.34
CA PRO A 46 15.41 -20.87 -4.80
C PRO A 46 16.03 -22.15 -5.35
N TYR A 47 15.52 -22.60 -6.51
CA TYR A 47 16.03 -23.79 -7.19
C TYR A 47 17.22 -23.45 -8.09
N SER A 48 18.15 -24.38 -8.29
CA SER A 48 19.18 -24.23 -9.30
C SER A 48 18.58 -23.98 -10.67
N ARG A 49 17.43 -24.65 -10.95
CA ARG A 49 16.64 -24.45 -12.16
C ARG A 49 15.15 -24.71 -11.87
N LEU A 50 14.33 -23.72 -12.11
CA LEU A 50 12.86 -23.79 -12.09
C LEU A 50 12.35 -23.50 -13.50
N VAL A 51 11.42 -24.30 -14.03
CA VAL A 51 10.79 -24.06 -15.32
C VAL A 51 9.28 -23.91 -15.15
N ILE A 52 8.72 -22.78 -15.60
CA ILE A 52 7.29 -22.54 -15.70
C ILE A 52 6.90 -22.82 -17.15
N ARG A 53 5.99 -23.78 -17.38
CA ARG A 53 5.71 -24.29 -18.70
C ARG A 53 4.34 -23.88 -19.24
N GLY A 54 4.32 -23.42 -20.49
CA GLY A 54 3.10 -23.27 -21.28
C GLY A 54 2.20 -22.11 -20.86
N ALA A 55 2.74 -21.12 -20.17
CA ALA A 55 1.99 -19.98 -19.68
C ALA A 55 1.66 -18.96 -20.77
N MET A 56 0.54 -18.23 -20.61
CA MET A 56 0.33 -16.95 -21.27
C MET A 56 1.07 -15.87 -20.45
N LEU A 57 1.84 -15.03 -21.13
CA LEU A 57 2.69 -14.03 -20.49
C LEU A 57 2.13 -12.61 -20.67
N ILE A 58 1.94 -11.91 -19.57
CA ILE A 58 1.76 -10.45 -19.48
C ILE A 58 3.06 -9.91 -18.88
N ASP A 59 3.95 -9.34 -19.69
CA ASP A 59 5.33 -9.07 -19.28
C ASP A 59 5.53 -7.81 -18.42
N GLY A 60 4.45 -7.04 -18.17
CA GLY A 60 4.48 -5.79 -17.38
C GLY A 60 4.88 -4.55 -18.16
N SER A 61 5.23 -4.65 -19.45
CA SER A 61 5.63 -3.52 -20.28
C SER A 61 4.47 -2.72 -20.88
N GLY A 62 3.24 -3.22 -20.76
CA GLY A 62 2.07 -2.71 -21.48
C GLY A 62 1.86 -3.36 -22.85
N ALA A 63 2.76 -4.25 -23.27
CA ALA A 63 2.58 -5.04 -24.49
C ALA A 63 1.44 -6.06 -24.33
N PRO A 64 0.73 -6.42 -25.42
CA PRO A 64 -0.30 -7.45 -25.40
C PRO A 64 0.22 -8.78 -24.86
N PRO A 65 -0.64 -9.61 -24.23
CA PRO A 65 -0.27 -10.95 -23.79
C PRO A 65 0.27 -11.79 -24.94
N ARG A 66 1.28 -12.60 -24.65
CA ARG A 66 1.85 -13.54 -25.60
C ARG A 66 2.02 -14.93 -24.99
N GLY A 67 1.95 -15.95 -25.80
CA GLY A 67 2.14 -17.32 -25.32
C GLY A 67 1.56 -18.34 -26.30
N PRO A 68 1.62 -19.67 -25.94
CA PRO A 68 2.26 -20.15 -24.73
C PRO A 68 3.77 -19.92 -24.72
N VAL A 69 4.33 -19.66 -23.52
CA VAL A 69 5.77 -19.52 -23.30
C VAL A 69 6.25 -20.47 -22.21
N ASP A 70 7.54 -20.83 -22.27
CA ASP A 70 8.27 -21.43 -21.16
C ASP A 70 9.22 -20.40 -20.55
N ILE A 71 9.22 -20.29 -19.23
CA ILE A 71 10.07 -19.37 -18.48
C ILE A 71 11.05 -20.21 -17.66
N VAL A 72 12.34 -20.02 -17.87
CA VAL A 72 13.41 -20.65 -17.10
C VAL A 72 13.97 -19.68 -16.09
N ILE A 73 14.08 -20.13 -14.86
CA ILE A 73 14.61 -19.38 -13.73
C ILE A 73 15.81 -20.15 -13.18
N ALA A 74 16.96 -19.47 -13.03
CA ALA A 74 18.16 -19.98 -12.41
C ALA A 74 18.41 -19.21 -11.11
N GLY A 75 18.32 -19.90 -9.97
CA GLY A 75 18.39 -19.26 -8.66
C GLY A 75 17.26 -18.23 -8.48
N ASN A 76 17.63 -16.96 -8.38
CA ASN A 76 16.68 -15.87 -8.21
C ASN A 76 16.47 -15.01 -9.48
N ARG A 77 16.97 -15.45 -10.67
CA ARG A 77 16.86 -14.66 -11.89
C ARG A 77 16.16 -15.42 -13.02
N ILE A 78 15.43 -14.68 -13.82
CA ILE A 78 14.90 -15.18 -15.09
C ILE A 78 16.07 -15.37 -16.06
N GLU A 79 16.31 -16.60 -16.48
CA GLU A 79 17.33 -16.96 -17.45
C GLU A 79 16.85 -16.75 -18.88
N SER A 80 15.63 -17.27 -19.18
CA SER A 80 15.06 -17.17 -20.51
C SER A 80 13.53 -17.16 -20.50
N VAL A 81 12.96 -16.62 -21.57
CA VAL A 81 11.52 -16.65 -21.89
C VAL A 81 11.38 -17.06 -23.34
N THR A 82 10.95 -18.29 -23.60
CA THR A 82 10.93 -18.92 -24.92
C THR A 82 9.51 -19.24 -25.35
N GLY A 83 9.15 -18.93 -26.58
CA GLY A 83 7.87 -19.34 -27.17
C GLY A 83 7.74 -20.86 -27.20
N ALA A 84 6.62 -21.37 -26.72
CA ALA A 84 6.33 -22.82 -26.68
C ALA A 84 5.31 -23.26 -27.74
N GLY A 85 4.87 -22.36 -28.62
CA GLY A 85 3.91 -22.64 -29.68
C GLY A 85 2.97 -21.46 -29.95
N THR A 86 1.81 -21.79 -30.54
CA THR A 86 0.72 -20.85 -30.79
C THR A 86 -0.52 -21.34 -30.04
N PRO A 87 -1.33 -20.44 -29.44
CA PRO A 87 -2.56 -20.84 -28.76
C PRO A 87 -3.47 -21.67 -29.68
N GLY A 88 -3.99 -22.79 -29.15
CA GLY A 88 -4.88 -23.69 -29.89
C GLY A 88 -4.18 -24.68 -30.86
N LEU A 89 -2.86 -24.61 -31.01
CA LEU A 89 -2.06 -25.54 -31.78
C LEU A 89 -1.18 -26.42 -30.87
N PRO A 90 -0.68 -27.58 -31.37
CA PRO A 90 0.28 -28.39 -30.65
C PRO A 90 1.53 -27.59 -30.25
N LEU A 91 2.06 -27.86 -29.06
CA LEU A 91 3.26 -27.20 -28.55
C LEU A 91 4.48 -27.48 -29.47
N ALA A 92 5.35 -26.49 -29.61
CA ALA A 92 6.57 -26.56 -30.41
C ALA A 92 7.53 -27.65 -29.89
N GLN A 93 8.32 -28.22 -30.81
CA GLN A 93 9.48 -29.04 -30.47
C GLN A 93 10.66 -28.15 -30.03
N GLY A 94 11.56 -28.65 -29.20
CA GLY A 94 12.75 -27.88 -28.74
C GLY A 94 12.47 -27.00 -27.55
N ARG A 95 11.46 -27.29 -26.76
CA ARG A 95 11.22 -26.65 -25.43
C ARG A 95 12.39 -26.94 -24.46
N PRO A 96 12.58 -26.13 -23.41
CA PRO A 96 13.59 -26.40 -22.39
C PRO A 96 13.56 -27.86 -21.91
N PRO A 97 14.71 -28.52 -21.70
CA PRO A 97 14.76 -29.90 -21.24
C PRO A 97 13.97 -30.10 -19.92
N ARG A 98 13.48 -31.34 -19.72
CA ARG A 98 12.80 -31.76 -18.48
C ARG A 98 13.81 -32.26 -17.45
N ASP A 99 14.81 -31.43 -17.16
CA ASP A 99 15.89 -31.68 -16.21
C ASP A 99 15.91 -30.66 -15.04
N ALA A 100 14.84 -29.86 -14.93
CA ALA A 100 14.74 -28.85 -13.89
C ALA A 100 14.54 -29.50 -12.50
N ALA A 101 15.12 -28.88 -11.48
CA ALA A 101 14.90 -29.25 -10.08
C ALA A 101 13.42 -29.08 -9.68
N ARG A 102 12.71 -28.15 -10.34
CA ARG A 102 11.28 -27.93 -10.17
C ARG A 102 10.64 -27.54 -11.51
N GLU A 103 9.49 -28.11 -11.83
CA GLU A 103 8.62 -27.67 -12.92
C GLU A 103 7.27 -27.22 -12.39
N ILE A 104 6.72 -26.15 -12.95
CA ILE A 104 5.35 -25.69 -12.74
C ILE A 104 4.64 -25.75 -14.09
N ASP A 105 3.61 -26.60 -14.20
CA ASP A 105 2.71 -26.58 -15.34
C ASP A 105 1.75 -25.39 -15.19
N ALA A 106 1.92 -24.40 -16.05
CA ALA A 106 1.09 -23.21 -16.13
C ALA A 106 0.25 -23.18 -17.43
N THR A 107 0.00 -24.34 -18.03
CA THR A 107 -0.87 -24.46 -19.20
C THR A 107 -2.27 -23.91 -18.87
N GLY A 108 -2.74 -22.96 -19.68
CA GLY A 108 -4.00 -22.25 -19.44
C GLY A 108 -3.96 -21.20 -18.33
N MET A 109 -2.80 -20.96 -17.72
CA MET A 109 -2.60 -19.90 -16.72
C MET A 109 -1.86 -18.70 -17.30
N TYR A 110 -1.94 -17.59 -16.60
CA TYR A 110 -1.23 -16.35 -16.92
C TYR A 110 -0.10 -16.12 -15.94
N VAL A 111 1.03 -15.66 -16.45
CA VAL A 111 2.17 -15.20 -15.66
C VAL A 111 2.34 -13.70 -15.84
N LEU A 112 2.48 -13.00 -14.72
CA LEU A 112 2.72 -11.56 -14.62
C LEU A 112 3.98 -11.30 -13.78
N PRO A 113 4.59 -10.10 -13.86
CA PRO A 113 5.56 -9.69 -12.85
C PRO A 113 4.91 -9.66 -11.47
N GLY A 114 5.69 -9.92 -10.43
CA GLY A 114 5.29 -9.66 -9.06
C GLY A 114 4.89 -8.20 -8.84
N PHE A 115 3.83 -8.00 -8.08
CA PHE A 115 3.28 -6.67 -7.84
C PHE A 115 4.14 -5.87 -6.86
N VAL A 116 4.10 -4.53 -7.03
CA VAL A 116 4.84 -3.55 -6.25
C VAL A 116 3.86 -2.62 -5.54
N ASP A 117 3.74 -2.76 -4.24
CA ASP A 117 2.95 -1.85 -3.39
C ASP A 117 3.82 -0.68 -2.93
N THR A 118 3.57 0.51 -3.47
CA THR A 118 4.37 1.69 -3.15
C THR A 118 3.84 2.51 -1.96
N HIS A 119 2.80 2.00 -1.26
CA HIS A 119 2.26 2.59 -0.05
C HIS A 119 1.82 1.50 0.94
N GLY A 120 2.80 0.83 1.54
CA GLY A 120 2.55 -0.20 2.54
C GLY A 120 2.86 0.28 3.96
N HIS A 121 2.11 -0.24 4.93
CA HIS A 121 2.38 -0.11 6.36
C HIS A 121 2.68 -1.48 6.94
N ASN A 122 3.85 -1.66 7.55
CA ASN A 122 4.33 -2.98 7.99
C ASN A 122 3.56 -3.57 9.18
N GLY A 123 2.74 -2.77 9.82
CA GLY A 123 1.90 -3.18 10.95
C GLY A 123 1.91 -2.16 12.08
N ASP A 124 1.11 -2.48 13.07
CA ASP A 124 0.90 -1.69 14.27
C ASP A 124 0.47 -2.69 15.35
N PRO A 125 1.09 -2.71 16.54
CA PRO A 125 0.79 -3.71 17.57
C PRO A 125 -0.67 -3.70 18.03
N VAL A 126 -1.38 -2.58 17.85
CA VAL A 126 -2.82 -2.48 18.12
C VAL A 126 -3.65 -3.28 17.10
N LYS A 127 -3.15 -3.46 15.89
CA LYS A 127 -3.84 -4.13 14.78
C LYS A 127 -3.42 -5.59 14.63
N ALA A 128 -2.13 -5.87 14.76
CA ALA A 128 -1.56 -7.21 14.65
C ALA A 128 -0.31 -7.32 15.54
N PRO A 129 -0.04 -8.47 16.17
CA PRO A 129 1.10 -8.63 17.08
C PRO A 129 2.45 -8.46 16.38
N ASN A 130 2.54 -8.86 15.11
CA ASN A 130 3.71 -8.69 14.26
C ASN A 130 3.33 -8.56 12.79
N ALA A 131 4.29 -8.25 11.92
CA ALA A 131 4.06 -8.02 10.51
C ALA A 131 3.79 -9.30 9.68
N THR A 132 3.96 -10.50 10.24
CA THR A 132 3.76 -11.78 9.54
C THR A 132 2.38 -11.86 8.89
N TYR A 133 1.35 -11.39 9.58
CA TYR A 133 -0.02 -11.36 9.09
C TYR A 133 -0.14 -10.58 7.77
N GLY A 134 0.34 -9.35 7.75
CA GLY A 134 0.33 -8.50 6.55
C GLY A 134 1.22 -9.05 5.44
N TYR A 135 2.42 -9.54 5.78
CA TYR A 135 3.37 -10.08 4.81
C TYR A 135 2.82 -11.30 4.07
N ARG A 136 2.16 -12.22 4.78
CA ARG A 136 1.52 -13.39 4.17
C ARG A 136 0.35 -13.00 3.28
N LEU A 137 -0.45 -12.02 3.68
CA LEU A 137 -1.55 -11.51 2.87
C LEU A 137 -1.05 -10.80 1.61
N TRP A 138 0.00 -10.00 1.67
CA TRP A 138 0.61 -9.40 0.48
C TRP A 138 1.09 -10.47 -0.50
N LEU A 139 1.89 -11.44 -0.04
CA LEU A 139 2.36 -12.53 -0.89
C LEU A 139 1.20 -13.38 -1.46
N ALA A 140 0.14 -13.64 -0.69
CA ALA A 140 -1.02 -14.37 -1.16
C ALA A 140 -1.80 -13.62 -2.26
N HIS A 141 -1.60 -12.31 -2.38
CA HIS A 141 -2.18 -11.45 -3.42
C HIS A 141 -1.13 -10.99 -4.46
N GLY A 142 -0.01 -11.70 -4.57
CA GLY A 142 1.00 -11.46 -5.61
C GLY A 142 1.92 -10.27 -5.38
N VAL A 143 1.83 -9.58 -4.26
CA VAL A 143 2.72 -8.46 -3.93
C VAL A 143 4.07 -9.01 -3.49
N THR A 144 5.09 -8.81 -4.32
CA THR A 144 6.46 -9.29 -4.08
C THR A 144 7.39 -8.20 -3.57
N THR A 145 7.00 -6.94 -3.71
CA THR A 145 7.77 -5.78 -3.25
C THR A 145 6.85 -4.76 -2.59
N VAL A 146 7.27 -4.22 -1.46
CA VAL A 146 6.55 -3.18 -0.71
C VAL A 146 7.50 -2.05 -0.37
N ARG A 147 7.10 -0.81 -0.66
CA ARG A 147 7.68 0.37 -0.03
C ARG A 147 6.95 0.57 1.30
N GLY A 148 7.60 0.16 2.38
CA GLY A 148 7.10 0.31 3.74
C GLY A 148 7.26 1.75 4.20
N LEU A 149 6.15 2.41 4.44
CA LEU A 149 6.11 3.74 5.03
C LEU A 149 5.95 3.55 6.54
N GLY A 150 7.06 3.51 7.26
CA GLY A 150 7.07 3.38 8.72
C GLY A 150 6.22 4.47 9.34
N LEU A 151 5.15 4.09 9.99
CA LEU A 151 4.34 4.96 10.82
C LEU A 151 4.32 4.37 12.22
N TYR A 152 4.56 5.27 13.16
CA TYR A 152 4.37 5.05 14.60
C TYR A 152 5.44 4.25 15.31
N GLY A 153 6.42 5.00 15.76
CA GLY A 153 7.09 4.95 17.05
C GLY A 153 7.24 3.56 17.62
N GLY A 154 7.49 2.69 16.81
CA GLY A 154 7.91 1.43 17.24
C GLY A 154 9.42 1.40 17.13
N ASP A 155 10.03 0.40 17.39
CA ASP A 155 11.41 0.12 17.21
C ASP A 155 11.72 0.06 15.69
N ASP A 156 12.23 1.17 15.11
CA ASP A 156 12.54 1.23 13.67
C ASP A 156 13.59 0.26 13.22
N ASN A 157 14.35 -0.26 14.13
CA ASN A 157 15.19 -1.39 13.84
C ASN A 157 14.40 -2.59 13.32
N MET A 158 13.09 -2.69 13.64
CA MET A 158 12.25 -3.77 13.11
C MET A 158 12.05 -3.66 11.60
N SER A 159 11.73 -2.48 11.05
CA SER A 159 11.57 -2.30 9.60
C SER A 159 12.87 -2.57 8.84
N LEU A 160 14.01 -2.08 9.33
CA LEU A 160 15.32 -2.35 8.75
C LEU A 160 15.73 -3.81 8.92
N SER A 161 15.47 -4.41 10.08
CA SER A 161 15.72 -5.83 10.35
C SER A 161 14.88 -6.72 9.41
N ASP A 162 13.59 -6.47 9.29
CA ASP A 162 12.74 -7.25 8.39
C ASP A 162 13.12 -7.06 6.92
N ARG A 163 13.53 -5.84 6.52
CA ARG A 163 14.09 -5.58 5.19
C ARG A 163 15.31 -6.46 4.91
N ALA A 164 16.29 -6.49 5.82
CA ALA A 164 17.48 -7.31 5.66
C ALA A 164 17.18 -8.81 5.64
N ARG A 165 16.30 -9.27 6.53
CA ARG A 165 15.88 -10.68 6.61
C ARG A 165 15.05 -11.11 5.41
N SER A 166 14.17 -10.23 4.90
CA SER A 166 13.44 -10.51 3.66
C SER A 166 14.36 -10.55 2.45
N ALA A 167 15.36 -9.67 2.35
CA ALA A 167 16.35 -9.70 1.28
C ALA A 167 17.16 -10.99 1.27
N ALA A 168 17.42 -11.56 2.45
CA ALA A 168 18.07 -12.86 2.63
C ALA A 168 17.13 -14.06 2.51
N ASN A 169 15.83 -13.85 2.19
CA ASN A 169 14.78 -14.87 2.21
C ASN A 169 14.65 -15.61 3.57
N GLY A 170 15.07 -14.97 4.66
CA GLY A 170 15.03 -15.50 6.02
C GLY A 170 13.66 -15.40 6.69
N ILE A 171 12.72 -14.68 6.11
CA ILE A 171 11.33 -14.55 6.57
C ILE A 171 10.35 -14.68 5.40
N VAL A 172 9.09 -15.03 5.69
CA VAL A 172 8.01 -15.05 4.70
C VAL A 172 7.47 -13.63 4.54
N ALA A 173 8.06 -12.86 3.62
CA ALA A 173 7.73 -11.46 3.39
C ALA A 173 8.01 -11.02 1.95
N PRO A 174 7.31 -9.99 1.43
CA PRO A 174 7.74 -9.28 0.23
C PRO A 174 9.13 -8.67 0.41
N ARG A 175 9.80 -8.28 -0.68
CA ARG A 175 10.97 -7.38 -0.63
C ARG A 175 10.53 -6.04 -0.06
N LEU A 176 11.29 -5.52 0.91
CA LEU A 176 10.93 -4.29 1.62
C LEU A 176 11.90 -3.16 1.28
N PHE A 177 11.35 -1.98 1.04
CA PHE A 177 12.05 -0.71 1.01
C PHE A 177 11.57 0.14 2.18
N ALA A 178 12.46 0.59 3.03
CA ALA A 178 12.11 1.27 4.28
C ALA A 178 12.19 2.79 4.11
N TYR A 179 11.06 3.47 4.24
CA TYR A 179 10.98 4.92 4.31
C TYR A 179 10.61 5.35 5.73
N ILE A 180 11.30 6.37 6.24
CA ILE A 180 11.06 6.88 7.59
C ILE A 180 10.35 8.23 7.55
N VAL A 181 9.47 8.46 8.50
CA VAL A 181 8.83 9.77 8.68
C VAL A 181 9.84 10.79 9.17
N LEU A 182 9.79 12.01 8.62
CA LEU A 182 10.72 13.08 9.01
C LEU A 182 10.65 13.35 10.52
N GLY A 183 11.76 13.18 11.20
CA GLY A 183 11.89 13.37 12.64
C GLY A 183 11.53 12.16 13.51
N ASP A 184 11.01 11.08 12.93
CA ASP A 184 10.64 9.89 13.70
C ASP A 184 11.88 9.16 14.23
N THR A 185 11.79 8.69 15.50
CA THR A 185 12.79 7.89 16.24
C THR A 185 14.21 8.47 16.31
N TRP A 186 14.41 9.65 15.78
CA TRP A 186 15.69 10.33 15.80
C TRP A 186 16.04 10.92 17.16
N SER A 187 17.19 10.52 17.73
CA SER A 187 17.67 11.01 19.04
C SER A 187 18.07 12.50 19.04
N GLY A 188 18.19 13.14 17.87
CA GLY A 188 18.49 14.56 17.72
C GLY A 188 17.35 15.51 18.08
N GLY A 189 16.19 15.00 18.52
CA GLY A 189 15.03 15.76 18.93
C GLY A 189 14.13 16.18 17.77
N ALA A 190 13.17 17.07 18.04
CA ALA A 190 12.21 17.53 17.04
C ALA A 190 12.90 18.31 15.91
N VAL A 191 12.53 18.02 14.67
CA VAL A 191 13.03 18.72 13.47
C VAL A 191 12.29 20.07 13.36
N ARG A 192 12.97 21.16 13.71
CA ARG A 192 12.40 22.53 13.76
C ARG A 192 13.15 23.54 12.89
N THR A 193 14.31 23.16 12.38
CA THR A 193 15.11 24.02 11.49
C THR A 193 15.57 23.27 10.24
N PRO A 194 15.90 23.97 9.15
CA PRO A 194 16.47 23.37 7.95
C PRO A 194 17.74 22.54 8.22
N GLU A 195 18.59 22.98 9.15
CA GLU A 195 19.83 22.28 9.52
C GLU A 195 19.52 20.94 10.21
N GLN A 196 18.52 20.93 11.11
CA GLN A 196 18.05 19.71 11.75
C GLN A 196 17.42 18.74 10.72
N ALA A 197 16.67 19.27 9.74
CA ALA A 197 16.12 18.49 8.66
C ALA A 197 17.22 17.79 7.84
N ARG A 198 18.25 18.51 7.43
CA ARG A 198 19.41 17.91 6.74
C ARG A 198 20.15 16.90 7.62
N ALA A 199 20.32 17.19 8.91
CA ALA A 199 20.97 16.27 9.86
C ALA A 199 20.17 14.97 10.01
N PHE A 200 18.82 15.06 10.13
CA PHE A 200 17.95 13.90 10.16
C PHE A 200 18.09 13.04 8.88
N VAL A 201 18.07 13.66 7.71
CA VAL A 201 18.17 12.94 6.44
C VAL A 201 19.52 12.23 6.32
N ARG A 202 20.63 12.87 6.74
CA ARG A 202 21.94 12.21 6.80
C ARG A 202 21.97 11.03 7.77
N TRP A 203 21.34 11.18 8.93
CA TRP A 203 21.19 10.09 9.89
C TRP A 203 20.39 8.94 9.30
N ALA A 204 19.23 9.21 8.68
CA ALA A 204 18.40 8.18 8.05
C ALA A 204 19.15 7.41 6.96
N ALA A 205 19.92 8.12 6.11
CA ALA A 205 20.79 7.49 5.12
C ALA A 205 21.87 6.58 5.76
N ALA A 206 22.49 7.04 6.85
CA ALA A 206 23.49 6.27 7.59
C ALA A 206 22.90 5.03 8.27
N GLN A 207 21.63 5.06 8.67
CA GLN A 207 20.92 3.88 9.18
C GLN A 207 20.52 2.89 8.07
N GLY A 208 20.53 3.31 6.80
CA GLY A 208 20.20 2.47 5.66
C GLY A 208 18.73 2.59 5.22
N TYR A 209 18.02 3.64 5.60
CA TYR A 209 16.70 3.92 5.04
C TYR A 209 16.78 4.24 3.55
N ASP A 210 15.74 3.86 2.79
CA ASP A 210 15.65 4.05 1.34
C ASP A 210 15.02 5.41 0.97
N GLY A 211 14.35 6.07 1.93
CA GLY A 211 13.69 7.35 1.69
C GLY A 211 13.05 7.99 2.91
N ILE A 212 12.48 9.17 2.66
CA ILE A 212 11.84 10.03 3.67
C ILE A 212 10.36 10.21 3.35
N LYS A 213 9.51 10.07 4.35
CA LYS A 213 8.07 10.38 4.31
C LYS A 213 7.80 11.71 4.97
N PHE A 214 7.05 12.58 4.30
CA PHE A 214 6.62 13.89 4.78
C PHE A 214 5.12 13.91 5.08
N PHE A 215 4.72 14.79 6.00
CA PHE A 215 3.33 15.07 6.34
C PHE A 215 3.04 16.58 6.26
N ASN A 216 2.95 17.25 7.42
CA ASN A 216 2.59 18.66 7.55
C ASN A 216 3.82 19.52 7.90
N ASP A 217 4.96 19.22 7.31
CA ASP A 217 6.21 19.89 7.64
C ASP A 217 6.25 21.31 7.05
N PRO A 218 6.80 22.30 7.78
CA PRO A 218 6.94 23.66 7.28
C PRO A 218 7.76 23.74 5.99
N PRO A 219 7.49 24.73 5.10
CA PRO A 219 8.12 24.82 3.79
C PRO A 219 9.65 24.77 3.80
N ALA A 220 10.29 25.51 4.71
CA ALA A 220 11.77 25.58 4.78
C ALA A 220 12.38 24.24 5.24
N ILE A 221 11.69 23.51 6.11
CA ILE A 221 12.09 22.18 6.59
C ILE A 221 11.93 21.16 5.46
N THR A 222 10.76 21.17 4.81
CA THR A 222 10.45 20.28 3.67
C THR A 222 11.47 20.46 2.54
N GLN A 223 11.75 21.73 2.15
CA GLN A 223 12.74 22.04 1.12
C GLN A 223 14.12 21.49 1.47
N ALA A 224 14.60 21.78 2.69
CA ALA A 224 15.93 21.36 3.13
C ALA A 224 16.06 19.84 3.19
N ALA A 225 15.02 19.13 3.63
CA ALA A 225 15.01 17.68 3.69
C ALA A 225 14.97 17.05 2.29
N ILE A 226 14.17 17.57 1.36
CA ILE A 226 14.11 17.10 -0.04
C ILE A 226 15.46 17.30 -0.76
N GLU A 227 16.08 18.47 -0.60
CA GLU A 227 17.40 18.75 -1.18
C GLU A 227 18.47 17.76 -0.69
N GLU A 228 18.51 17.50 0.63
CA GLU A 228 19.46 16.60 1.22
C GLU A 228 19.17 15.13 0.84
N ALA A 229 17.90 14.73 0.78
CA ALA A 229 17.50 13.40 0.34
C ALA A 229 17.94 13.16 -1.13
N ARG A 230 17.73 14.13 -2.02
CA ARG A 230 18.20 14.05 -3.39
C ARG A 230 19.71 13.90 -3.48
N ARG A 231 20.46 14.70 -2.69
CA ARG A 231 21.93 14.60 -2.63
C ARG A 231 22.42 13.23 -2.22
N LEU A 232 21.69 12.55 -1.33
CA LEU A 232 21.98 11.23 -0.80
C LEU A 232 21.29 10.08 -1.57
N ARG A 233 20.59 10.39 -2.68
CA ARG A 233 19.85 9.44 -3.51
C ARG A 233 18.76 8.67 -2.75
N LEU A 234 18.15 9.31 -1.75
CA LEU A 234 17.00 8.80 -1.04
C LEU A 234 15.71 9.22 -1.74
N GLY A 235 14.72 8.32 -1.77
CA GLY A 235 13.39 8.62 -2.27
C GLY A 235 12.65 9.58 -1.35
N THR A 236 11.67 10.31 -1.90
CA THR A 236 10.83 11.24 -1.14
C THR A 236 9.37 11.03 -1.47
N VAL A 237 8.52 10.95 -0.45
CA VAL A 237 7.08 10.76 -0.58
C VAL A 237 6.34 11.61 0.46
N ALA A 238 5.22 12.20 0.07
CA ALA A 238 4.43 13.01 0.99
C ALA A 238 2.96 12.60 1.05
N HIS A 239 2.44 12.50 2.29
CA HIS A 239 1.04 12.66 2.61
C HIS A 239 0.84 14.11 3.01
N LEU A 240 0.38 14.95 2.07
CA LEU A 240 0.20 16.38 2.28
C LEU A 240 -1.08 16.65 3.09
N GLY A 241 -1.03 16.39 4.39
CA GLY A 241 -2.21 16.48 5.25
C GLY A 241 -2.79 17.88 5.36
N GLN A 242 -4.09 17.96 5.68
CA GLN A 242 -4.84 19.20 5.71
C GLN A 242 -4.27 20.30 6.63
N GLY A 243 -3.47 19.93 7.63
CA GLY A 243 -2.81 20.88 8.51
C GLY A 243 -1.70 21.70 7.87
N GLY A 244 -1.14 21.23 6.75
CA GLY A 244 0.02 21.85 6.09
C GLY A 244 -0.21 22.27 4.64
N VAL A 245 -1.29 21.79 3.98
CA VAL A 245 -1.51 22.00 2.52
C VAL A 245 -1.69 23.48 2.12
N ALA A 246 -2.04 24.34 3.05
CA ALA A 246 -2.07 25.78 2.83
C ALA A 246 -0.68 26.35 2.49
N GLU A 247 0.35 25.79 3.10
CA GLU A 247 1.74 26.21 2.91
C GLU A 247 2.49 25.35 1.91
N VAL A 248 2.24 24.03 1.91
CA VAL A 248 2.89 23.04 1.03
C VAL A 248 1.82 22.16 0.40
N ASN A 249 1.23 22.62 -0.70
CA ASN A 249 0.37 21.79 -1.56
C ASN A 249 1.21 21.02 -2.58
N ALA A 250 0.58 20.19 -3.41
CA ALA A 250 1.28 19.32 -4.36
C ALA A 250 2.07 20.11 -5.44
N ASP A 251 1.59 21.30 -5.84
CA ASP A 251 2.30 22.14 -6.81
C ASP A 251 3.61 22.67 -6.20
N ARG A 252 3.54 23.17 -4.97
CA ARG A 252 4.72 23.66 -4.25
C ARG A 252 5.69 22.53 -3.90
N ALA A 253 5.19 21.40 -3.43
CA ALA A 253 6.01 20.23 -3.10
C ALA A 253 6.75 19.69 -4.34
N GLY A 254 6.07 19.61 -5.49
CA GLY A 254 6.68 19.26 -6.77
C GLY A 254 7.76 20.25 -7.19
N ALA A 255 7.54 21.56 -6.99
CA ALA A 255 8.55 22.60 -7.24
C ALA A 255 9.79 22.46 -6.34
N MET A 256 9.63 21.96 -5.10
CA MET A 256 10.73 21.63 -4.20
C MET A 256 11.50 20.37 -4.63
N GLY A 257 10.95 19.57 -5.56
CA GLY A 257 11.55 18.33 -6.07
C GLY A 257 11.09 17.08 -5.33
N LEU A 258 9.90 17.10 -4.75
CA LEU A 258 9.28 15.90 -4.17
C LEU A 258 9.10 14.81 -5.23
N GLY A 259 9.46 13.57 -4.93
CA GLY A 259 9.36 12.44 -5.87
C GLY A 259 7.94 11.90 -6.03
N THR A 260 7.16 11.79 -4.94
CA THR A 260 5.82 11.19 -4.96
C THR A 260 4.85 11.95 -4.09
N VAL A 261 3.66 12.23 -4.63
CA VAL A 261 2.49 12.69 -3.88
C VAL A 261 1.54 11.52 -3.69
N THR A 262 1.14 11.26 -2.43
CA THR A 262 0.18 10.21 -2.10
C THR A 262 -1.20 10.81 -1.85
N HIS A 263 -2.25 10.03 -2.17
CA HIS A 263 -3.63 10.41 -1.96
C HIS A 263 -4.07 11.59 -2.86
N PHE A 264 -5.13 12.26 -2.45
CA PHE A 264 -5.65 13.47 -3.11
C PHE A 264 -5.13 14.77 -2.48
N TYR A 265 -4.57 14.68 -1.26
CA TYR A 265 -4.13 15.86 -0.50
C TYR A 265 -3.08 16.67 -1.25
N GLY A 266 -3.27 17.98 -1.23
CA GLY A 266 -2.40 18.92 -1.91
C GLY A 266 -2.70 19.09 -3.39
N HIS A 267 -3.26 18.07 -4.08
CA HIS A 267 -3.66 18.18 -5.48
C HIS A 267 -4.85 19.13 -5.63
N PHE A 268 -5.91 18.91 -4.85
CA PHE A 268 -7.11 19.75 -4.90
C PHE A 268 -6.86 21.14 -4.37
N GLU A 269 -6.04 21.27 -3.33
CA GLU A 269 -5.65 22.58 -2.78
C GLU A 269 -4.77 23.38 -3.74
N ALA A 270 -4.04 22.73 -4.65
CA ALA A 270 -3.33 23.40 -5.75
C ALA A 270 -4.24 23.83 -6.91
N LEU A 271 -5.48 23.35 -6.93
CA LEU A 271 -6.48 23.57 -7.96
C LEU A 271 -7.70 24.38 -7.48
N LEU A 272 -7.63 24.99 -6.27
CA LEU A 272 -8.73 25.79 -5.76
C LEU A 272 -8.99 27.03 -6.66
N ARG A 273 -10.27 27.26 -6.99
CA ARG A 273 -10.73 28.40 -7.76
C ARG A 273 -10.78 29.65 -6.88
N ASP A 274 -10.19 30.75 -7.35
CA ASP A 274 -10.28 32.06 -6.74
C ASP A 274 -9.88 32.13 -5.25
N ARG A 275 -9.11 31.18 -4.76
CA ARG A 275 -8.70 31.13 -3.35
C ARG A 275 -7.43 30.32 -3.13
N LEU A 276 -6.78 30.55 -2.01
CA LEU A 276 -5.59 29.81 -1.58
C LEU A 276 -5.91 28.73 -0.53
N LEU A 277 -7.05 28.84 0.15
CA LEU A 277 -7.47 27.94 1.22
C LEU A 277 -8.87 27.38 0.95
N PRO A 278 -9.14 26.13 1.29
CA PRO A 278 -10.49 25.59 1.26
C PRO A 278 -11.49 26.42 2.10
N ALA A 279 -12.70 26.59 1.59
CA ALA A 279 -13.78 27.20 2.35
C ALA A 279 -14.40 26.17 3.30
N TYR A 280 -13.83 26.08 4.49
CA TYR A 280 -14.42 25.29 5.58
C TYR A 280 -15.35 26.16 6.44
N PRO A 281 -16.34 25.57 7.15
CA PRO A 281 -17.15 26.27 8.12
C PRO A 281 -16.30 26.94 9.21
N ASN A 282 -16.76 28.08 9.76
CA ASN A 282 -16.02 28.82 10.79
C ASN A 282 -15.72 28.00 12.06
N ASN A 283 -16.52 26.98 12.35
CA ASN A 283 -16.35 26.06 13.47
C ASN A 283 -15.65 24.75 13.06
N TYR A 284 -14.95 24.72 11.92
CA TYR A 284 -14.22 23.55 11.45
C TYR A 284 -13.18 23.08 12.47
N ASN A 285 -13.26 21.80 12.82
CA ASN A 285 -12.30 21.14 13.70
C ASN A 285 -11.59 20.02 12.94
N MET A 286 -10.33 20.25 12.58
CA MET A 286 -9.52 19.27 11.87
C MET A 286 -9.18 18.02 12.72
N PHE A 287 -9.32 18.08 14.04
CA PHE A 287 -9.10 16.93 14.93
C PHE A 287 -10.33 16.01 15.04
N ASP A 288 -11.50 16.46 14.60
CA ASP A 288 -12.67 15.60 14.41
C ASP A 288 -12.60 14.99 13.01
N GLU A 289 -12.11 13.76 12.94
CA GLU A 289 -11.89 13.10 11.65
C GLU A 289 -13.15 12.93 10.83
N GLN A 290 -14.29 12.58 11.45
CA GLN A 290 -15.52 12.44 10.71
C GLN A 290 -15.92 13.76 10.05
N TRP A 291 -15.86 14.84 10.80
CA TRP A 291 -16.18 16.16 10.23
C TRP A 291 -15.15 16.59 9.19
N ARG A 292 -13.86 16.37 9.47
CA ARG A 292 -12.78 16.66 8.53
C ARG A 292 -13.00 15.97 7.18
N PHE A 293 -13.28 14.67 7.18
CA PHE A 293 -13.51 13.92 5.94
C PHE A 293 -14.85 14.24 5.28
N ALA A 294 -15.88 14.60 6.03
CA ALA A 294 -17.11 15.13 5.46
C ALA A 294 -16.90 16.47 4.72
N GLN A 295 -16.01 17.34 5.20
CA GLN A 295 -15.69 18.60 4.51
C GLN A 295 -14.74 18.39 3.33
N VAL A 296 -13.79 17.48 3.43
CA VAL A 296 -12.88 17.12 2.32
C VAL A 296 -13.63 16.72 1.06
N ALA A 297 -14.71 15.95 1.19
CA ALA A 297 -15.53 15.55 0.05
C ALA A 297 -16.13 16.75 -0.73
N ARG A 298 -16.23 17.92 -0.08
CA ARG A 298 -16.73 19.16 -0.70
C ARG A 298 -15.65 19.99 -1.40
N LEU A 299 -14.39 19.54 -1.39
CA LEU A 299 -13.33 20.20 -2.16
C LEU A 299 -13.62 20.14 -3.66
N ALA A 300 -14.27 19.09 -4.14
CA ALA A 300 -14.64 18.94 -5.54
C ALA A 300 -15.46 20.13 -6.08
N ASP A 301 -16.25 20.78 -5.23
CA ASP A 301 -17.09 21.94 -5.61
C ASP A 301 -16.28 23.26 -5.65
N GLN A 302 -15.02 23.25 -5.18
CA GLN A 302 -14.20 24.43 -4.98
C GLN A 302 -13.02 24.54 -5.96
N ILE A 303 -12.79 23.51 -6.77
CA ILE A 303 -11.67 23.46 -7.72
C ILE A 303 -12.03 24.09 -9.06
N VAL A 304 -11.01 24.39 -9.84
CA VAL A 304 -11.12 24.77 -11.25
C VAL A 304 -11.82 23.68 -12.05
N GLU A 305 -12.32 24.03 -13.23
CA GLU A 305 -13.02 23.06 -14.10
C GLU A 305 -12.10 21.90 -14.46
N PRO A 306 -12.48 20.65 -14.12
CA PRO A 306 -11.72 19.46 -14.48
C PRO A 306 -11.53 19.34 -16.00
N GLY A 307 -10.26 19.28 -16.45
CA GLY A 307 -9.89 19.28 -17.86
C GLY A 307 -9.73 20.66 -18.48
N GLY A 308 -10.04 21.75 -17.76
CA GLY A 308 -9.85 23.13 -18.21
C GLY A 308 -8.37 23.55 -18.24
N ALA A 309 -8.10 24.80 -18.67
CA ALA A 309 -6.75 25.28 -18.89
C ALA A 309 -5.85 25.24 -17.65
N GLU A 310 -6.35 25.67 -16.48
CA GLU A 310 -5.59 25.67 -15.23
C GLU A 310 -5.31 24.23 -14.72
N TRP A 311 -6.28 23.34 -14.89
CA TRP A 311 -6.11 21.91 -14.59
C TRP A 311 -5.00 21.30 -15.46
N GLN A 312 -5.02 21.52 -16.76
CA GLN A 312 -4.00 21.04 -17.68
C GLN A 312 -2.63 21.64 -17.35
N ALA A 313 -2.57 22.95 -17.08
CA ALA A 313 -1.33 23.62 -16.71
C ALA A 313 -0.72 23.05 -15.42
N TYR A 314 -1.57 22.71 -14.42
CA TYR A 314 -1.12 22.03 -13.20
C TYR A 314 -0.52 20.66 -13.52
N LEU A 315 -1.20 19.83 -14.30
CA LEU A 315 -0.72 18.49 -14.66
C LEU A 315 0.59 18.55 -15.47
N HIS A 316 0.73 19.51 -16.41
CA HIS A 316 1.98 19.73 -17.14
C HIS A 316 3.14 20.06 -16.20
N ARG A 317 2.95 20.96 -15.22
CA ARG A 317 3.99 21.25 -14.22
C ARG A 317 4.40 20.03 -13.41
N GLN A 318 3.45 19.16 -13.02
CA GLN A 318 3.77 17.92 -12.30
C GLN A 318 4.55 16.95 -13.19
N LEU A 319 4.16 16.85 -14.47
CA LEU A 319 4.85 16.01 -15.45
C LEU A 319 6.29 16.47 -15.70
N GLU A 320 6.52 17.76 -15.94
CA GLU A 320 7.84 18.35 -16.15
C GLU A 320 8.78 18.15 -14.96
N ARG A 321 8.22 18.15 -13.73
CA ARG A 321 8.94 17.89 -12.48
C ARG A 321 9.17 16.42 -12.20
N GLY A 322 8.56 15.52 -12.98
CA GLY A 322 8.68 14.07 -12.81
C GLY A 322 8.01 13.53 -11.57
N VAL A 323 7.01 14.23 -11.00
CA VAL A 323 6.29 13.80 -9.80
C VAL A 323 5.50 12.53 -10.09
N THR A 324 5.62 11.53 -9.22
CA THR A 324 4.79 10.34 -9.30
C THR A 324 3.50 10.53 -8.50
N PHE A 325 2.34 10.15 -9.08
CA PHE A 325 1.07 10.11 -8.36
C PHE A 325 0.81 8.70 -7.81
N ASN A 326 0.55 8.63 -6.51
CA ASN A 326 0.18 7.40 -5.82
C ASN A 326 -1.20 7.61 -5.15
N PRO A 327 -2.31 7.36 -5.87
CA PRO A 327 -3.63 7.85 -5.48
C PRO A 327 -4.21 7.14 -4.26
N THR A 328 -3.93 5.85 -4.05
CA THR A 328 -4.53 5.06 -2.97
C THR A 328 -6.06 5.24 -2.90
N PHE A 329 -6.75 5.13 -4.03
CA PHE A 329 -8.21 5.32 -4.09
C PHE A 329 -8.96 4.45 -3.09
N ASN A 330 -8.49 3.22 -2.89
CA ASN A 330 -9.11 2.23 -2.04
C ASN A 330 -9.29 2.71 -0.58
N ILE A 331 -8.32 3.48 -0.04
CA ILE A 331 -8.35 3.87 1.39
C ILE A 331 -9.57 4.71 1.73
N TYR A 332 -10.07 5.52 0.81
CA TYR A 332 -11.26 6.37 1.00
C TYR A 332 -12.55 5.75 0.47
N SER A 333 -12.51 4.53 -0.09
CA SER A 333 -13.67 3.89 -0.71
C SER A 333 -14.85 3.70 0.25
N ALA A 334 -14.57 3.48 1.54
CA ALA A 334 -15.60 3.44 2.58
C ALA A 334 -16.36 4.77 2.72
N GLY A 335 -15.75 5.91 2.40
CA GLY A 335 -16.42 7.20 2.42
C GLY A 335 -17.65 7.26 1.51
N ARG A 336 -17.60 6.55 0.37
CA ARG A 336 -18.70 6.48 -0.60
C ARG A 336 -19.66 5.29 -0.41
N ASP A 337 -19.29 4.30 0.38
CA ASP A 337 -20.12 3.11 0.71
C ASP A 337 -19.54 2.37 1.93
N VAL A 338 -19.89 2.85 3.12
CA VAL A 338 -19.41 2.29 4.39
C VAL A 338 -19.82 0.83 4.56
N MET A 339 -21.08 0.51 4.20
CA MET A 339 -21.62 -0.82 4.41
C MET A 339 -20.94 -1.86 3.53
N ARG A 340 -20.61 -1.51 2.30
CA ARG A 340 -19.84 -2.38 1.40
C ARG A 340 -18.45 -2.66 1.95
N ALA A 341 -17.75 -1.63 2.43
CA ALA A 341 -16.41 -1.77 2.99
C ALA A 341 -16.42 -2.63 4.27
N ARG A 342 -17.36 -2.35 5.18
CA ARG A 342 -17.52 -3.07 6.46
C ARG A 342 -17.89 -4.54 6.28
N ASN A 343 -18.69 -4.87 5.28
CA ASN A 343 -19.22 -6.21 5.04
C ASN A 343 -18.49 -6.95 3.90
N ALA A 344 -17.28 -6.55 3.54
CA ALA A 344 -16.51 -7.27 2.54
C ALA A 344 -16.28 -8.73 2.95
N ASP A 345 -16.44 -9.66 2.01
CA ASP A 345 -16.53 -11.11 2.26
C ASP A 345 -15.28 -11.71 2.93
N TRP A 346 -14.14 -11.05 2.78
CA TRP A 346 -12.88 -11.49 3.39
C TRP A 346 -12.76 -11.19 4.89
N HIS A 347 -13.53 -10.24 5.45
CA HIS A 347 -13.40 -9.89 6.87
C HIS A 347 -13.71 -11.06 7.79
N ALA A 348 -14.69 -11.88 7.44
CA ALA A 348 -15.08 -13.03 8.25
C ALA A 348 -13.97 -14.07 8.43
N ARG A 349 -13.06 -14.21 7.48
CA ARG A 349 -12.03 -15.28 7.49
C ARG A 349 -10.62 -14.75 7.68
N TYR A 350 -10.33 -13.55 7.20
CA TYR A 350 -8.96 -13.05 7.06
C TYR A 350 -8.68 -11.77 7.83
N THR A 351 -9.62 -11.23 8.61
CA THR A 351 -9.37 -10.04 9.44
C THR A 351 -9.21 -10.43 10.91
N LEU A 352 -8.06 -10.10 11.49
CA LEU A 352 -7.79 -10.32 12.91
C LEU A 352 -8.82 -9.58 13.77
N PRO A 353 -9.25 -10.15 14.91
CA PRO A 353 -10.19 -9.47 15.81
C PRO A 353 -9.69 -8.10 16.29
N SER A 354 -8.40 -7.96 16.57
CA SER A 354 -7.77 -6.68 16.92
C SER A 354 -7.92 -5.62 15.82
N LEU A 355 -7.67 -6.00 14.57
CA LEU A 355 -7.84 -5.14 13.41
C LEU A 355 -9.32 -4.81 13.17
N GLN A 356 -10.21 -5.77 13.36
CA GLN A 356 -11.65 -5.55 13.23
C GLN A 356 -12.16 -4.54 14.26
N ARG A 357 -11.71 -4.65 15.52
CA ARG A 357 -12.00 -3.64 16.54
C ARG A 357 -11.42 -2.28 16.20
N PHE A 358 -10.24 -2.24 15.62
CA PHE A 358 -9.64 -0.99 15.16
C PHE A 358 -10.49 -0.31 14.07
N PHE A 359 -11.14 -1.08 13.22
CA PHE A 359 -12.04 -0.57 12.17
C PHE A 359 -13.39 -0.08 12.69
N GLU A 360 -13.83 -0.52 13.87
CA GLU A 360 -15.11 -0.05 14.42
C GLU A 360 -15.09 1.47 14.68
N PRO A 361 -16.22 2.17 14.42
CA PRO A 361 -16.29 3.61 14.56
C PRO A 361 -15.83 4.10 15.95
N SER A 362 -14.82 4.94 15.97
CA SER A 362 -14.17 5.43 17.19
C SER A 362 -13.66 6.85 17.00
N ARG A 363 -13.75 7.67 18.06
CA ARG A 363 -13.20 9.03 18.08
C ARG A 363 -11.71 9.08 18.40
N ILE A 364 -11.10 7.96 18.78
CA ILE A 364 -9.71 7.88 19.21
C ILE A 364 -8.82 7.10 18.24
N ASN A 365 -9.40 6.27 17.37
CA ASN A 365 -8.66 5.51 16.38
C ASN A 365 -8.61 6.30 15.07
N HIS A 366 -7.42 6.59 14.59
CA HIS A 366 -7.23 7.20 13.27
C HIS A 366 -7.82 6.30 12.17
N GLY A 367 -8.63 6.88 11.28
CA GLY A 367 -9.26 6.16 10.18
C GLY A 367 -10.53 5.36 10.56
N SER A 368 -11.09 5.59 11.75
CA SER A 368 -12.30 4.91 12.23
C SER A 368 -13.43 5.90 12.51
N TYR A 369 -13.70 6.81 11.58
CA TYR A 369 -14.47 8.05 11.79
C TYR A 369 -15.96 7.96 11.42
N PHE A 370 -16.54 6.78 11.21
CA PHE A 370 -17.91 6.62 10.66
C PHE A 370 -19.02 6.55 11.71
N TRP A 371 -18.88 7.21 12.89
CA TRP A 371 -19.88 7.10 13.97
C TRP A 371 -21.21 7.82 13.70
N ASN A 372 -21.22 8.86 12.86
CA ASN A 372 -22.40 9.59 12.40
C ASN A 372 -22.36 9.82 10.88
N TRP A 373 -21.81 8.88 10.11
CA TRP A 373 -21.71 8.99 8.66
C TRP A 373 -23.09 8.90 8.02
N THR A 374 -23.42 9.86 7.16
CA THR A 374 -24.75 9.98 6.57
C THR A 374 -24.73 9.67 5.08
N THR A 375 -25.93 9.43 4.50
CA THR A 375 -26.09 9.31 3.04
C THR A 375 -25.62 10.56 2.30
N ALA A 376 -25.76 11.75 2.90
CA ALA A 376 -25.26 12.98 2.31
C ALA A 376 -23.73 12.99 2.20
N ASP A 377 -23.03 12.43 3.20
CA ASP A 377 -21.58 12.30 3.17
C ASP A 377 -21.13 11.28 2.11
N GLU A 378 -21.83 10.14 2.00
CA GLU A 378 -21.57 9.15 0.94
C GLU A 378 -21.78 9.74 -0.46
N ILE A 379 -22.85 10.53 -0.68
CA ILE A 379 -23.10 11.20 -1.96
C ILE A 379 -21.98 12.21 -2.26
N ALA A 380 -21.53 12.99 -1.27
CA ALA A 380 -20.44 13.93 -1.43
C ALA A 380 -19.15 13.22 -1.84
N TRP A 381 -18.83 12.09 -1.20
CA TRP A 381 -17.66 11.27 -1.56
C TRP A 381 -17.77 10.64 -2.95
N ARG A 382 -18.94 10.16 -3.35
CA ARG A 382 -19.16 9.66 -4.72
C ARG A 382 -18.90 10.75 -5.77
N ARG A 383 -19.35 11.99 -5.50
CA ARG A 383 -19.04 13.15 -6.35
C ARG A 383 -17.55 13.49 -6.35
N PHE A 384 -16.90 13.47 -5.19
CA PHE A 384 -15.48 13.75 -5.05
C PHE A 384 -14.61 12.78 -5.85
N TYR A 385 -14.99 11.50 -5.91
CA TYR A 385 -14.25 10.51 -6.69
C TYR A 385 -14.21 10.82 -8.19
N GLY A 386 -15.22 11.46 -8.75
CA GLY A 386 -15.24 11.84 -10.16
C GLY A 386 -14.00 12.66 -10.58
N PRO A 387 -13.83 13.89 -10.07
CA PRO A 387 -12.65 14.69 -10.38
C PRO A 387 -11.34 14.07 -9.86
N PHE A 388 -11.35 13.32 -8.75
CA PHE A 388 -10.15 12.66 -8.26
C PHE A 388 -9.64 11.57 -9.23
N MET A 389 -10.50 10.69 -9.69
CA MET A 389 -10.17 9.66 -10.68
C MET A 389 -9.76 10.29 -12.01
N ARG A 390 -10.48 11.35 -12.44
CA ARG A 390 -10.14 12.08 -13.65
C ARG A 390 -8.75 12.72 -13.58
N LEU A 391 -8.38 13.32 -12.44
CA LEU A 391 -7.06 13.92 -12.24
C LEU A 391 -5.94 12.91 -12.51
N VAL A 392 -6.07 11.73 -11.92
CA VAL A 392 -5.07 10.67 -12.02
C VAL A 392 -5.02 10.09 -13.44
N ASN A 393 -6.18 9.91 -14.08
CA ASN A 393 -6.26 9.39 -15.44
C ASN A 393 -5.75 10.40 -16.48
N ASP A 394 -6.10 11.68 -16.34
CA ASP A 394 -5.58 12.74 -17.22
C ASP A 394 -4.04 12.81 -17.10
N TYR A 395 -3.50 12.75 -15.87
CA TYR A 395 -2.06 12.72 -15.64
C TYR A 395 -1.38 11.52 -16.33
N LYS A 396 -1.93 10.33 -16.16
CA LYS A 396 -1.45 9.10 -16.84
C LYS A 396 -1.49 9.26 -18.37
N ASN A 397 -2.58 9.81 -18.93
CA ASN A 397 -2.75 10.00 -20.37
C ASN A 397 -1.74 11.01 -20.97
N MET A 398 -1.23 11.92 -20.15
CA MET A 398 -0.14 12.84 -20.52
C MET A 398 1.26 12.19 -20.41
N GLY A 399 1.36 10.93 -20.01
CA GLY A 399 2.62 10.21 -19.79
C GLY A 399 3.16 10.31 -18.37
N GLY A 400 2.39 10.86 -17.43
CA GLY A 400 2.75 10.92 -16.01
C GLY A 400 2.78 9.54 -15.36
N ARG A 401 3.71 9.36 -14.43
CA ARG A 401 3.84 8.10 -13.71
C ARG A 401 2.79 8.00 -12.62
N VAL A 402 1.98 6.95 -12.70
CA VAL A 402 1.04 6.54 -11.65
C VAL A 402 1.45 5.18 -11.12
N THR A 403 1.40 4.98 -9.80
CA THR A 403 1.76 3.74 -9.12
C THR A 403 0.64 3.27 -8.21
N VAL A 404 0.67 2.00 -7.85
CA VAL A 404 -0.31 1.37 -6.95
C VAL A 404 0.19 1.44 -5.52
N GLY A 405 -0.68 1.90 -4.61
CA GLY A 405 -0.47 1.89 -3.18
C GLY A 405 -1.71 1.43 -2.44
N SER A 406 -1.59 0.52 -1.50
CA SER A 406 -2.75 -0.07 -0.83
C SER A 406 -3.14 0.61 0.47
N ASP A 407 -2.22 1.29 1.14
CA ASP A 407 -2.42 1.98 2.43
C ASP A 407 -3.21 1.13 3.46
N PRO A 408 -2.76 -0.12 3.74
CA PRO A 408 -3.57 -1.09 4.45
C PRO A 408 -3.57 -0.88 5.96
N GLY A 409 -4.57 -1.45 6.63
CA GLY A 409 -4.70 -1.42 8.09
C GLY A 409 -5.52 -0.24 8.62
N TYR A 410 -6.16 0.54 7.75
CA TYR A 410 -7.07 1.65 8.06
C TYR A 410 -8.36 1.52 7.26
N ILE A 411 -9.44 2.12 7.73
CA ILE A 411 -10.70 2.35 6.98
C ILE A 411 -11.19 1.06 6.26
N TYR A 412 -11.27 -0.06 6.99
CA TYR A 412 -11.66 -1.38 6.49
C TYR A 412 -10.73 -1.99 5.41
N GLN A 413 -9.56 -1.41 5.17
CA GLN A 413 -8.60 -1.94 4.20
C GLN A 413 -7.69 -3.00 4.83
N ASN A 414 -7.75 -4.23 4.32
CA ASN A 414 -6.91 -5.32 4.78
C ASN A 414 -5.75 -5.55 3.78
N TRP A 415 -4.59 -5.95 4.28
CA TRP A 415 -3.41 -6.24 3.46
C TRP A 415 -3.74 -7.19 2.31
N GLY A 416 -3.13 -6.99 1.17
CA GLY A 416 -3.35 -7.77 -0.05
C GLY A 416 -4.70 -7.53 -0.71
N PHE A 417 -5.81 -7.64 0.02
CA PHE A 417 -7.16 -7.36 -0.49
C PHE A 417 -7.28 -5.91 -0.97
N SER A 418 -6.83 -4.97 -0.16
CA SER A 418 -6.81 -3.54 -0.52
C SER A 418 -5.97 -3.27 -1.76
N TYR A 419 -4.89 -4.03 -1.98
CA TYR A 419 -4.06 -3.89 -3.17
C TYR A 419 -4.83 -4.21 -4.45
N ILE A 420 -5.55 -5.33 -4.47
CA ILE A 420 -6.36 -5.70 -5.65
C ILE A 420 -7.54 -4.74 -5.81
N ALA A 421 -8.14 -4.27 -4.71
CA ALA A 421 -9.17 -3.23 -4.77
C ALA A 421 -8.66 -1.93 -5.42
N GLU A 422 -7.42 -1.53 -5.17
CA GLU A 422 -6.79 -0.37 -5.84
C GLU A 422 -6.65 -0.59 -7.35
N LEU A 423 -6.30 -1.82 -7.80
CA LEU A 423 -6.27 -2.15 -9.23
C LEU A 423 -7.65 -1.98 -9.88
N GLU A 424 -8.71 -2.45 -9.22
CA GLU A 424 -10.08 -2.27 -9.70
C GLU A 424 -10.45 -0.77 -9.78
N MET A 425 -10.03 0.04 -8.81
CA MET A 425 -10.32 1.47 -8.80
C MET A 425 -9.50 2.27 -9.83
N LEU A 426 -8.30 1.85 -10.17
CA LEU A 426 -7.57 2.41 -11.32
C LEU A 426 -8.31 2.11 -12.63
N GLN A 427 -8.85 0.89 -12.78
CA GLN A 427 -9.68 0.57 -13.94
C GLN A 427 -10.98 1.41 -13.96
N GLU A 428 -11.63 1.61 -12.81
CA GLU A 428 -12.78 2.51 -12.68
C GLU A 428 -12.40 3.95 -13.06
N ALA A 429 -11.18 4.38 -12.76
CA ALA A 429 -10.66 5.70 -13.13
C ALA A 429 -10.36 5.87 -14.63
N GLY A 430 -10.46 4.80 -15.43
CA GLY A 430 -10.28 4.83 -16.88
C GLY A 430 -8.95 4.26 -17.39
N PHE A 431 -8.18 3.57 -16.53
CA PHE A 431 -6.99 2.84 -17.00
C PHE A 431 -7.41 1.58 -17.76
N ALA A 432 -6.79 1.35 -18.90
CA ALA A 432 -6.89 0.05 -19.57
C ALA A 432 -6.24 -1.05 -18.70
N PRO A 433 -6.69 -2.33 -18.77
CA PRO A 433 -6.15 -3.39 -17.92
C PRO A 433 -4.62 -3.53 -17.98
N LEU A 434 -4.00 -3.36 -19.15
CA LEU A 434 -2.54 -3.38 -19.29
C LEU A 434 -1.85 -2.18 -18.61
N GLU A 435 -2.49 -1.01 -18.61
CA GLU A 435 -1.98 0.18 -17.90
C GLU A 435 -2.06 -0.01 -16.37
N VAL A 436 -3.12 -0.68 -15.89
CA VAL A 436 -3.22 -1.09 -14.47
C VAL A 436 -2.06 -2.00 -14.09
N ILE A 437 -1.76 -3.01 -14.92
CA ILE A 437 -0.62 -3.92 -14.66
C ILE A 437 0.72 -3.17 -14.71
N GLN A 438 0.91 -2.20 -15.63
CA GLN A 438 2.11 -1.36 -15.62
C GLN A 438 2.25 -0.54 -14.34
N ALA A 439 1.14 0.08 -13.88
CA ALA A 439 1.11 0.83 -12.62
C ALA A 439 1.44 -0.06 -11.40
N ALA A 440 0.96 -1.31 -11.44
CA ALA A 440 1.14 -2.31 -10.38
C ALA A 440 2.53 -2.96 -10.36
N THR A 441 3.35 -2.78 -11.39
CA THR A 441 4.60 -3.51 -11.57
C THR A 441 5.76 -2.55 -11.88
N ILE A 442 6.06 -2.32 -13.16
CA ILE A 442 7.25 -1.57 -13.59
C ILE A 442 7.24 -0.10 -13.14
N ASN A 443 6.07 0.54 -13.08
CA ASN A 443 6.00 1.93 -12.64
C ASN A 443 6.37 2.07 -11.16
N GLY A 444 5.87 1.16 -10.30
CA GLY A 444 6.24 1.11 -8.89
C GLY A 444 7.73 0.80 -8.69
N ALA A 445 8.27 -0.13 -9.47
CA ALA A 445 9.69 -0.44 -9.44
C ALA A 445 10.55 0.77 -9.83
N ARG A 446 10.21 1.45 -10.92
CA ARG A 446 10.91 2.66 -11.37
C ARG A 446 10.77 3.83 -10.41
N GLU A 447 9.63 3.99 -9.73
CA GLU A 447 9.47 5.00 -8.70
C GLU A 447 10.46 4.79 -7.55
N ILE A 448 10.55 3.56 -7.02
CA ILE A 448 11.46 3.23 -5.91
C ILE A 448 12.93 3.48 -6.30
N TYR A 449 13.30 3.19 -7.54
CA TYR A 449 14.67 3.34 -8.04
C TYR A 449 14.98 4.73 -8.62
N ALA A 450 13.97 5.59 -8.81
CA ALA A 450 14.13 6.92 -9.44
C ALA A 450 15.18 7.80 -8.75
N ALA A 451 15.18 7.84 -7.40
CA ALA A 451 16.14 8.64 -6.64
C ALA A 451 17.58 8.14 -6.80
N ARG A 452 17.78 6.87 -7.12
CA ARG A 452 19.09 6.26 -7.35
C ARG A 452 19.62 6.50 -8.75
N GLY A 453 18.73 6.85 -9.71
CA GLY A 453 19.07 6.96 -11.13
C GLY A 453 19.41 5.62 -11.76
N GLU A 454 18.83 4.53 -11.26
CA GLU A 454 19.10 3.15 -11.68
C GLU A 454 17.84 2.51 -12.27
N GLU A 455 18.01 1.60 -13.23
CA GLU A 455 16.92 0.75 -13.68
C GLU A 455 16.65 -0.34 -12.63
N PRO A 456 15.38 -0.59 -12.29
CA PRO A 456 15.04 -1.60 -11.29
C PRO A 456 15.32 -3.02 -11.81
N PRO A 457 15.79 -3.93 -10.93
CA PRO A 457 16.02 -5.32 -11.33
C PRO A 457 14.76 -6.20 -11.31
N PHE A 458 13.57 -5.63 -11.13
CA PHE A 458 12.26 -6.31 -11.08
C PHE A 458 11.17 -5.45 -11.72
N GLY A 459 9.95 -5.98 -11.80
CA GLY A 459 8.78 -5.29 -12.35
C GLY A 459 8.48 -5.65 -13.81
N LEU A 460 9.33 -6.44 -14.45
CA LEU A 460 9.12 -7.00 -15.79
C LEU A 460 9.47 -8.49 -15.82
N VAL A 461 8.82 -9.26 -16.69
CA VAL A 461 9.21 -10.65 -16.97
C VAL A 461 10.13 -10.69 -18.18
N ARG A 462 11.44 -10.55 -17.94
CA ARG A 462 12.49 -10.53 -18.96
C ARG A 462 13.76 -11.23 -18.46
N PRO A 463 14.56 -11.83 -19.39
CA PRO A 463 15.86 -12.37 -19.01
C PRO A 463 16.73 -11.35 -18.26
N GLY A 464 17.40 -11.79 -17.21
CA GLY A 464 18.25 -10.97 -16.33
C GLY A 464 17.52 -10.32 -15.15
N MET A 465 16.20 -10.16 -15.21
CA MET A 465 15.40 -9.63 -14.10
C MET A 465 15.30 -10.64 -12.94
N LEU A 466 15.04 -10.15 -11.75
CA LEU A 466 14.70 -10.99 -10.60
C LEU A 466 13.43 -11.79 -10.88
N ALA A 467 13.42 -13.02 -10.40
CA ALA A 467 12.27 -13.90 -10.52
C ALA A 467 11.20 -13.56 -9.48
N ASP A 468 10.55 -12.41 -9.69
CA ASP A 468 9.39 -11.94 -8.96
C ASP A 468 8.17 -12.07 -9.90
N LEU A 469 7.34 -13.09 -9.69
CA LEU A 469 6.28 -13.48 -10.61
C LEU A 469 4.98 -13.82 -9.89
N VAL A 470 3.87 -13.62 -10.58
CA VAL A 470 2.54 -14.08 -10.16
C VAL A 470 2.00 -15.05 -11.21
N ILE A 471 1.45 -16.18 -10.77
CA ILE A 471 0.81 -17.16 -11.63
C ILE A 471 -0.65 -17.30 -11.23
N VAL A 472 -1.55 -17.02 -12.17
CA VAL A 472 -2.99 -16.99 -11.92
C VAL A 472 -3.76 -17.81 -12.97
N PRO A 473 -4.73 -18.65 -12.56
CA PRO A 473 -5.65 -19.29 -13.48
C PRO A 473 -6.61 -18.27 -14.11
N GLY A 474 -6.70 -18.27 -15.43
CA GLY A 474 -7.55 -17.33 -16.17
C GLY A 474 -6.88 -16.00 -16.49
N ASN A 475 -7.51 -15.24 -17.40
CA ASN A 475 -6.99 -13.98 -17.91
C ASN A 475 -7.31 -12.80 -16.98
N PRO A 476 -6.35 -12.23 -16.25
CA PRO A 476 -6.64 -11.12 -15.34
C PRO A 476 -6.97 -9.80 -16.08
N LEU A 477 -6.71 -9.71 -17.38
CA LEU A 477 -7.10 -8.55 -18.19
C LEU A 477 -8.60 -8.53 -18.49
N ASP A 478 -9.24 -9.70 -18.49
CA ASP A 478 -10.70 -9.80 -18.62
C ASP A 478 -11.41 -9.46 -17.30
N ASN A 479 -10.77 -9.81 -16.18
CA ASN A 479 -11.32 -9.54 -14.86
C ASN A 479 -10.21 -9.50 -13.77
N LEU A 480 -9.90 -8.31 -13.29
CA LEU A 480 -8.89 -8.10 -12.23
C LEU A 480 -9.22 -8.83 -10.92
N LYS A 481 -10.50 -9.18 -10.66
CA LYS A 481 -10.87 -9.95 -9.47
C LYS A 481 -10.27 -11.35 -9.43
N LEU A 482 -9.78 -11.87 -10.53
CA LEU A 482 -8.99 -13.13 -10.58
C LEU A 482 -7.69 -13.01 -9.76
N LEU A 483 -7.20 -11.79 -9.53
CA LEU A 483 -5.97 -11.51 -8.78
C LEU A 483 -6.16 -11.51 -7.25
N TYR A 484 -7.39 -11.49 -6.74
CA TYR A 484 -7.57 -11.76 -5.31
C TYR A 484 -7.04 -13.17 -5.01
N GLY A 485 -6.26 -13.34 -3.96
CA GLY A 485 -5.77 -14.66 -3.55
C GLY A 485 -6.90 -15.66 -3.31
N THR A 486 -8.05 -15.16 -2.88
CA THR A 486 -9.29 -15.95 -2.71
C THR A 486 -10.06 -16.17 -4.00
N GLY A 487 -9.69 -15.53 -5.12
CA GLY A 487 -10.54 -15.45 -6.31
C GLY A 487 -11.83 -14.66 -6.09
N HIS A 488 -12.78 -14.80 -6.98
CA HIS A 488 -14.10 -14.15 -6.90
C HIS A 488 -15.24 -15.12 -7.15
N MET A 489 -16.45 -14.71 -6.73
CA MET A 489 -17.67 -15.49 -6.96
C MET A 489 -18.17 -15.26 -8.40
N ARG A 490 -18.54 -16.34 -9.07
CA ARG A 490 -19.13 -16.35 -10.42
C ARG A 490 -20.34 -17.27 -10.44
N LEU A 491 -21.40 -16.86 -11.13
CA LEU A 491 -22.49 -17.77 -11.48
C LEU A 491 -22.05 -18.57 -12.73
N ASP A 492 -21.96 -19.89 -12.60
CA ASP A 492 -21.76 -20.77 -13.75
C ASP A 492 -23.05 -20.80 -14.58
N PRO A 493 -23.04 -20.35 -15.84
CA PRO A 493 -24.24 -20.30 -16.69
C PRO A 493 -24.77 -21.69 -17.06
N GLN A 494 -23.95 -22.73 -17.01
CA GLN A 494 -24.35 -24.10 -17.36
C GLN A 494 -24.98 -24.82 -16.17
N THR A 495 -24.34 -24.74 -15.01
CA THR A 495 -24.81 -25.46 -13.82
C THR A 495 -25.77 -24.63 -12.96
N GLN A 496 -25.90 -23.32 -13.23
CA GLN A 496 -26.66 -22.35 -12.43
C GLN A 496 -26.20 -22.32 -10.94
N ARG A 497 -24.97 -22.72 -10.68
CA ARG A 497 -24.38 -22.70 -9.34
C ARG A 497 -23.38 -21.55 -9.22
N VAL A 498 -23.35 -20.97 -8.03
CA VAL A 498 -22.30 -20.00 -7.68
C VAL A 498 -21.05 -20.76 -7.33
N GLU A 499 -19.96 -20.44 -8.02
CA GLU A 499 -18.65 -21.03 -7.80
C GLU A 499 -17.59 -19.94 -7.53
N ARG A 500 -16.52 -20.31 -6.86
CA ARG A 500 -15.37 -19.43 -6.69
C ARG A 500 -14.32 -19.77 -7.74
N VAL A 501 -13.94 -18.77 -8.54
CA VAL A 501 -13.01 -18.92 -9.67
C VAL A 501 -11.80 -18.00 -9.51
N GLY A 502 -10.71 -18.32 -10.20
CA GLY A 502 -9.47 -17.54 -10.15
C GLY A 502 -8.71 -17.76 -8.84
N GLY A 503 -8.13 -16.70 -8.36
CA GLY A 503 -7.21 -16.70 -7.24
C GLY A 503 -5.78 -17.00 -7.66
N ILE A 504 -4.85 -16.15 -7.21
CA ILE A 504 -3.43 -16.38 -7.43
C ILE A 504 -3.07 -17.79 -6.95
N ARG A 505 -2.38 -18.54 -7.79
CA ARG A 505 -1.96 -19.91 -7.46
C ARG A 505 -0.58 -19.92 -6.85
N TRP A 506 0.36 -19.22 -7.45
CA TRP A 506 1.72 -19.08 -6.95
C TRP A 506 2.19 -17.63 -7.04
N THR A 507 2.88 -17.23 -6.00
CA THR A 507 3.69 -16.00 -5.98
C THR A 507 5.15 -16.42 -5.86
N ILE A 508 5.97 -15.97 -6.78
CA ILE A 508 7.41 -16.20 -6.74
C ILE A 508 8.07 -14.88 -6.37
N LYS A 509 8.84 -14.88 -5.29
CA LYS A 509 9.61 -13.73 -4.84
C LYS A 509 11.07 -14.15 -4.72
N ASP A 510 11.91 -13.50 -5.50
CA ASP A 510 13.35 -13.77 -5.45
C ASP A 510 13.69 -15.27 -5.70
N GLY A 511 12.93 -15.91 -6.60
CA GLY A 511 13.03 -17.33 -6.92
C GLY A 511 12.42 -18.29 -5.89
N ILE A 512 11.90 -17.79 -4.77
CA ILE A 512 11.15 -18.60 -3.79
C ILE A 512 9.69 -18.70 -4.25
N VAL A 513 9.21 -19.92 -4.39
CA VAL A 513 7.83 -20.24 -4.79
C VAL A 513 6.93 -20.35 -3.57
N TYR A 514 5.97 -19.45 -3.44
CA TYR A 514 4.94 -19.48 -2.40
C TYR A 514 3.62 -19.96 -2.97
N ASP A 515 2.99 -20.95 -2.34
CA ASP A 515 1.61 -21.34 -2.61
C ASP A 515 0.67 -20.32 -1.93
N ALA A 516 -0.05 -19.54 -2.75
CA ALA A 516 -0.93 -18.48 -2.25
C ALA A 516 -2.08 -19.04 -1.37
N ARG A 517 -2.58 -20.23 -1.69
CA ARG A 517 -3.63 -20.90 -0.90
C ARG A 517 -3.11 -21.33 0.46
N ALA A 518 -1.88 -21.84 0.53
CA ALA A 518 -1.24 -22.20 1.80
C ALA A 518 -0.99 -20.96 2.68
N LEU A 519 -0.60 -19.83 2.07
CA LEU A 519 -0.48 -18.55 2.78
C LEU A 519 -1.82 -18.09 3.35
N LEU A 520 -2.89 -18.10 2.56
CA LEU A 520 -4.25 -17.76 3.02
C LEU A 520 -4.72 -18.69 4.14
N ALA A 521 -4.53 -20.00 3.99
CA ALA A 521 -4.88 -20.96 5.05
C ALA A 521 -4.11 -20.71 6.34
N SER A 522 -2.85 -20.26 6.26
CA SER A 522 -2.08 -19.89 7.45
C SER A 522 -2.64 -18.65 8.13
N VAL A 523 -3.06 -17.64 7.37
CA VAL A 523 -3.69 -16.42 7.90
C VAL A 523 -5.05 -16.75 8.53
N GLU A 524 -5.85 -17.61 7.90
CA GLU A 524 -7.14 -18.06 8.46
C GLU A 524 -6.96 -18.77 9.81
N ARG A 525 -5.91 -19.61 9.96
CA ARG A 525 -5.55 -20.18 11.25
C ARG A 525 -5.19 -19.11 12.27
N MET A 526 -4.36 -18.12 11.90
CA MET A 526 -4.01 -17.02 12.82
C MET A 526 -5.26 -16.28 13.32
N VAL A 527 -6.22 -16.02 12.44
CA VAL A 527 -7.49 -15.35 12.77
C VAL A 527 -8.34 -16.23 13.68
N THR A 528 -8.45 -17.53 13.38
CA THR A 528 -9.22 -18.50 14.17
C THR A 528 -8.64 -18.64 15.59
N GLU A 529 -7.33 -18.77 15.71
CA GLU A 529 -6.65 -18.85 17.00
C GLU A 529 -6.78 -17.55 17.81
N ALA A 530 -6.71 -16.39 17.15
CA ALA A 530 -6.92 -15.12 17.82
C ALA A 530 -8.35 -15.00 18.38
N ARG A 531 -9.36 -15.43 17.62
CA ARG A 531 -10.76 -15.46 18.09
C ARG A 531 -10.96 -16.43 19.26
N ALA A 532 -10.37 -17.62 19.19
CA ALA A 532 -10.47 -18.60 20.27
C ALA A 532 -9.86 -18.06 21.57
N ARG A 533 -8.73 -17.35 21.50
CA ARG A 533 -8.10 -16.71 22.67
C ARG A 533 -8.96 -15.60 23.28
N GLU A 534 -9.76 -14.89 22.49
CA GLU A 534 -10.66 -13.82 22.97
C GLU A 534 -11.98 -14.39 23.52
N GLY A 535 -12.54 -15.44 22.90
CA GLY A 535 -13.78 -16.09 23.35
C GLY A 535 -13.61 -16.93 24.62
N GLY A 536 -12.39 -17.24 25.00
CA GLY A 536 -12.06 -17.94 26.25
C GLY A 536 -11.75 -17.01 27.44
N ARG A 537 -11.85 -15.69 27.27
CA ARG A 537 -11.75 -14.67 28.32
C ARG A 537 -13.12 -14.13 28.67
#